data_b1a1312a3dc6b1c1f972cd6bef97a469
#
_entry.id   b1a1312a3dc6b1c1f972cd6bef97a469
#
_cell.length_a   1.000
_cell.length_b   1.000
_cell.length_c   1.000
_cell.angle_alpha   90.00
_cell.angle_beta   90.00
_cell.angle_gamma   90.00
#
_symmetry.space_group_name_H-M   'P 1'
#
loop_
_entity.id
_entity.type
_entity.pdbx_description
1 polymer ?
#
loop_
_entity_poly.entity_id
_entity_poly.type
_entity_poly.pdbx_seq_one_letter_code
_entity_poly.pdbx_strand_id
1 'polypeptide(L)'
;MHPRRALSVLLLITAGLNAQSIWKVAPPPPASWQRDRTSDLAARRRAVSDQIGRNGILILYAAEPRNYAGDVDWPYRQENDFYYLTSLPQPGSILVLIPSGAKVHEILFLPPSNAERESWTGHLLTPAEARAISGIQDVWDARRFPTFLATLIPQAKTAIEEPGAAGAPAGPGRGGRGRALPPPAPIPVDPNQEFAGTIQSIGAGQAGLYLVAPQRGWRTEYAREHEFAARLTAAARNLKVKDATPIFSKLRAVKSPREIDLLRQAAAITAEGFQRAYAVAKPETPEYEIQAQFEFTFLRRNAHWGYPCIVGAGVNATTLHYETNRGTMHAGDLLLMDDAAEFDGYSADVTRTIPVNGKFTREQSEIYRLVWAAQQAGIANARSGHRSAGLAPDSINGAAVKVFKEGLLKLGLITDPESDQYRIWFNHGISHGVGLNVHDPGASELAPGMVVTVEPGLYFRPEALDNLEKTAENEKFIAAVRPVFERYKGIGVRIEDDVLVTNGAPDVISSAVPSNLEDVEATIARLRGALASNPLP
;
A
#
# COMPACT_ATOMS: atom_id res chain seq x y z
N MET A 1 -68.09 -20.68 45.65
CA MET A 1 -67.87 -21.23 44.28
C MET A 1 -67.41 -20.11 43.36
N HIS A 2 -66.13 -20.02 43.09
CA HIS A 2 -65.56 -19.08 42.11
C HIS A 2 -64.95 -19.85 40.95
N PRO A 3 -65.25 -19.54 39.70
CA PRO A 3 -64.64 -20.22 38.57
C PRO A 3 -63.25 -19.59 38.28
N ARG A 4 -62.23 -20.49 38.22
CA ARG A 4 -60.89 -20.17 37.76
C ARG A 4 -60.90 -19.93 36.24
N ARG A 5 -60.55 -18.73 35.81
CA ARG A 5 -60.24 -18.42 34.39
C ARG A 5 -58.82 -18.93 34.06
N ALA A 6 -58.73 -19.88 33.17
CA ALA A 6 -57.46 -20.30 32.58
C ALA A 6 -57.05 -19.28 31.53
N LEU A 7 -55.89 -18.66 31.71
CA LEU A 7 -55.25 -17.75 30.74
C LEU A 7 -54.39 -18.61 29.82
N SER A 8 -54.84 -18.81 28.61
CA SER A 8 -54.01 -19.46 27.54
C SER A 8 -53.02 -18.44 27.02
N VAL A 9 -51.75 -18.61 27.35
CA VAL A 9 -50.63 -17.86 26.75
C VAL A 9 -50.31 -18.47 25.40
N LEU A 10 -50.69 -17.74 24.34
CA LEU A 10 -50.31 -18.09 22.96
C LEU A 10 -48.85 -17.69 22.76
N LEU A 11 -47.93 -18.63 22.78
CA LEU A 11 -46.53 -18.43 22.41
C LEU A 11 -46.47 -18.22 20.87
N LEU A 12 -46.38 -17.00 20.40
CA LEU A 12 -46.00 -16.68 19.04
C LEU A 12 -44.51 -16.95 18.89
N ILE A 13 -44.16 -18.11 18.37
CA ILE A 13 -42.83 -18.39 17.86
C ILE A 13 -42.70 -17.60 16.57
N THR A 14 -42.14 -16.40 16.65
CA THR A 14 -41.63 -15.71 15.48
C THR A 14 -40.38 -16.45 15.03
N ALA A 15 -40.53 -17.32 14.02
CA ALA A 15 -39.43 -17.81 13.25
C ALA A 15 -38.75 -16.58 12.59
N GLY A 16 -37.72 -16.06 13.22
CA GLY A 16 -36.83 -15.08 12.62
C GLY A 16 -36.19 -15.73 11.40
N LEU A 17 -36.76 -15.50 10.22
CA LEU A 17 -36.05 -15.65 8.97
C LEU A 17 -34.79 -14.80 9.11
N ASN A 18 -33.63 -15.41 9.31
CA ASN A 18 -32.34 -14.81 9.10
C ASN A 18 -32.26 -14.44 7.60
N ALA A 19 -32.83 -13.31 7.24
CA ALA A 19 -32.54 -12.67 5.96
C ALA A 19 -31.05 -12.34 6.02
N GLN A 20 -30.19 -13.20 5.41
CA GLN A 20 -28.80 -12.88 5.22
C GLN A 20 -28.74 -11.49 4.62
N SER A 21 -28.02 -10.58 5.27
CA SER A 21 -27.85 -9.22 4.77
C SER A 21 -27.35 -9.30 3.33
N ILE A 22 -28.04 -8.61 2.43
CA ILE A 22 -27.65 -8.53 1.02
C ILE A 22 -26.28 -7.86 0.88
N TRP A 23 -25.94 -7.03 1.87
CA TRP A 23 -24.65 -6.34 1.96
C TRP A 23 -23.65 -7.23 2.71
N LYS A 24 -22.57 -7.57 2.03
CA LYS A 24 -21.44 -8.25 2.66
C LYS A 24 -20.55 -7.20 3.33
N VAL A 25 -20.53 -7.21 4.62
CA VAL A 25 -19.73 -6.30 5.46
C VAL A 25 -18.37 -6.93 5.71
N ALA A 26 -17.31 -6.12 5.69
CA ALA A 26 -15.98 -6.59 6.07
C ALA A 26 -16.01 -7.24 7.47
N PRO A 27 -15.35 -8.38 7.68
CA PRO A 27 -15.26 -9.00 9.00
C PRO A 27 -14.51 -8.10 9.98
N PRO A 28 -14.66 -8.30 11.29
CA PRO A 28 -13.80 -7.65 12.26
C PRO A 28 -12.34 -8.04 12.02
N PRO A 29 -11.38 -7.18 12.40
CA PRO A 29 -9.96 -7.50 12.26
C PRO A 29 -9.61 -8.85 12.91
N PRO A 30 -8.69 -9.63 12.33
CA PRO A 30 -8.31 -10.93 12.86
C PRO A 30 -7.67 -10.80 14.25
N ALA A 31 -7.92 -11.76 15.13
CA ALA A 31 -7.36 -11.76 16.50
C ALA A 31 -5.81 -11.75 16.51
N SER A 32 -5.16 -12.30 15.48
CA SER A 32 -3.71 -12.27 15.26
C SER A 32 -3.16 -10.84 15.14
N TRP A 33 -3.97 -9.89 14.67
CA TRP A 33 -3.55 -8.51 14.43
C TRP A 33 -2.83 -7.86 15.62
N GLN A 34 -3.41 -7.94 16.82
CA GLN A 34 -2.79 -7.37 18.02
C GLN A 34 -1.98 -8.40 18.83
N ARG A 35 -2.47 -9.64 18.91
CA ARG A 35 -1.84 -10.72 19.67
C ARG A 35 -0.40 -11.00 19.21
N ASP A 36 -0.19 -11.10 17.90
CA ASP A 36 1.07 -11.57 17.33
C ASP A 36 1.99 -10.40 16.92
N ARG A 37 1.55 -9.15 17.11
CA ARG A 37 2.27 -7.95 16.65
C ARG A 37 3.70 -7.87 17.19
N THR A 38 3.87 -7.93 18.48
CA THR A 38 5.20 -7.71 19.10
C THR A 38 6.18 -8.82 18.76
N SER A 39 5.73 -10.07 18.67
CA SER A 39 6.57 -11.20 18.26
C SER A 39 6.98 -11.12 16.78
N ASP A 40 6.08 -10.71 15.92
CA ASP A 40 6.34 -10.50 14.48
C ASP A 40 7.34 -9.34 14.28
N LEU A 41 7.14 -8.20 14.96
CA LEU A 41 8.07 -7.08 14.92
C LEU A 41 9.47 -7.45 15.43
N ALA A 42 9.56 -8.23 16.52
CA ALA A 42 10.84 -8.71 17.04
C ALA A 42 11.55 -9.64 16.03
N ALA A 43 10.82 -10.51 15.35
CA ALA A 43 11.37 -11.36 14.30
C ALA A 43 11.92 -10.54 13.13
N ARG A 44 11.22 -9.48 12.69
CA ARG A 44 11.68 -8.55 11.64
C ARG A 44 12.94 -7.81 12.04
N ARG A 45 13.00 -7.24 13.26
CA ARG A 45 14.20 -6.57 13.76
C ARG A 45 15.39 -7.51 13.83
N ARG A 46 15.18 -8.75 14.23
CA ARG A 46 16.23 -9.79 14.22
C ARG A 46 16.71 -10.06 12.79
N ALA A 47 15.79 -10.26 11.83
CA ALA A 47 16.14 -10.50 10.43
C ALA A 47 16.95 -9.35 9.81
N VAL A 48 16.60 -8.09 10.11
CA VAL A 48 17.40 -6.91 9.71
C VAL A 48 18.76 -6.94 10.38
N SER A 49 18.82 -7.23 11.70
CA SER A 49 20.08 -7.29 12.47
C SER A 49 21.03 -8.35 11.92
N ASP A 50 20.51 -9.50 11.50
CA ASP A 50 21.31 -10.55 10.86
C ASP A 50 21.91 -10.08 9.52
N GLN A 51 21.18 -9.27 8.75
CA GLN A 51 21.66 -8.72 7.47
C GLN A 51 22.72 -7.63 7.64
N ILE A 52 22.56 -6.73 8.63
CA ILE A 52 23.59 -5.69 8.89
C ILE A 52 24.83 -6.25 9.58
N GLY A 53 24.72 -7.40 10.26
CA GLY A 53 25.79 -8.12 10.91
C GLY A 53 26.31 -7.47 12.19
N ARG A 54 27.21 -8.18 12.89
CA ARG A 54 27.70 -7.80 14.26
C ARG A 54 28.33 -6.42 14.38
N ASN A 55 28.83 -5.85 13.29
CA ASN A 55 29.45 -4.52 13.27
C ASN A 55 28.55 -3.49 12.58
N GLY A 56 27.29 -3.83 12.37
CA GLY A 56 26.29 -2.93 11.78
C GLY A 56 25.62 -2.06 12.84
N ILE A 57 25.26 -0.86 12.44
CA ILE A 57 24.41 0.05 13.22
C ILE A 57 23.32 0.49 12.25
N LEU A 58 22.06 0.19 12.53
CA LEU A 58 20.93 0.73 11.78
C LEU A 58 20.36 1.92 12.52
N ILE A 59 20.09 3.00 11.81
CA ILE A 59 19.29 4.13 12.28
C ILE A 59 18.13 4.33 11.33
N LEU A 60 16.91 4.29 11.86
CA LEU A 60 15.70 4.65 11.12
C LEU A 60 15.04 5.85 11.78
N TYR A 61 14.65 6.80 10.97
CA TYR A 61 13.90 7.96 11.41
C TYR A 61 12.41 7.77 11.08
N ALA A 62 11.55 8.19 12.00
CA ALA A 62 10.13 8.36 11.72
C ALA A 62 9.93 9.41 10.62
N ALA A 63 8.85 9.29 9.84
CA ALA A 63 8.48 10.30 8.87
C ALA A 63 8.30 11.67 9.54
N GLU A 64 8.57 12.74 8.79
CA GLU A 64 8.22 14.08 9.20
C GLU A 64 6.76 14.38 8.79
N PRO A 65 6.01 15.15 9.59
CA PRO A 65 4.71 15.66 9.18
C PRO A 65 4.83 16.42 7.86
N ARG A 66 3.88 16.20 6.96
CA ARG A 66 3.82 16.88 5.65
C ARG A 66 2.84 18.02 5.71
N ASN A 67 3.31 19.23 5.46
CA ASN A 67 2.45 20.40 5.46
C ASN A 67 1.43 20.35 4.31
N TYR A 68 0.15 20.57 4.66
CA TYR A 68 -0.93 20.74 3.68
C TYR A 68 -1.05 22.21 3.24
N ALA A 69 -1.27 23.10 4.22
CA ALA A 69 -1.38 24.54 3.96
C ALA A 69 -1.24 25.33 5.26
N GLY A 70 -0.40 26.34 5.27
CA GLY A 70 -0.21 27.23 6.43
C GLY A 70 0.28 26.47 7.68
N ASP A 71 -0.58 26.34 8.68
CA ASP A 71 -0.33 25.64 9.94
C ASP A 71 -1.04 24.29 10.05
N VAL A 72 -1.57 23.78 8.92
CA VAL A 72 -2.29 22.51 8.84
C VAL A 72 -1.42 21.48 8.10
N ASP A 73 -1.29 20.29 8.68
CA ASP A 73 -0.59 19.17 8.08
C ASP A 73 -1.57 18.16 7.48
N TRP A 74 -1.10 17.39 6.50
CA TRP A 74 -1.78 16.19 6.06
C TRP A 74 -1.92 15.17 7.21
N PRO A 75 -2.92 14.28 7.19
CA PRO A 75 -2.96 13.14 8.09
C PRO A 75 -1.61 12.42 8.12
N TYR A 76 -1.09 12.21 9.33
CA TYR A 76 0.24 11.64 9.48
C TYR A 76 0.30 10.20 8.99
N ARG A 77 1.21 9.90 8.08
CA ARG A 77 1.56 8.56 7.65
C ARG A 77 3.03 8.30 7.92
N GLN A 78 3.31 7.19 8.61
CA GLN A 78 4.66 6.84 9.01
C GLN A 78 5.52 6.42 7.81
N GLU A 79 6.84 6.57 7.96
CA GLU A 79 7.82 5.98 7.04
C GLU A 79 7.73 4.45 7.12
N ASN A 80 7.69 3.79 5.97
CA ASN A 80 7.30 2.39 5.90
C ASN A 80 8.30 1.43 6.55
N ASP A 81 9.60 1.64 6.42
CA ASP A 81 10.62 0.76 7.01
C ASP A 81 10.73 0.95 8.52
N PHE A 82 10.48 2.19 9.01
CA PHE A 82 10.32 2.45 10.44
C PHE A 82 9.05 1.77 10.97
N TYR A 83 7.93 1.90 10.27
CA TYR A 83 6.67 1.26 10.66
C TYR A 83 6.78 -0.27 10.63
N TYR A 84 7.46 -0.83 9.64
CA TYR A 84 7.73 -2.26 9.48
C TYR A 84 8.39 -2.88 10.70
N LEU A 85 9.26 -2.13 11.39
CA LEU A 85 9.99 -2.60 12.57
C LEU A 85 9.36 -2.21 13.91
N THR A 86 8.44 -1.23 13.93
CA THR A 86 7.93 -0.64 15.19
C THR A 86 6.42 -0.61 15.33
N SER A 87 5.67 -0.54 14.22
CA SER A 87 4.22 -0.20 14.17
C SER A 87 3.86 1.10 14.93
N LEU A 88 4.79 2.05 15.10
CA LEU A 88 4.55 3.28 15.85
C LEU A 88 4.15 4.43 14.91
N PRO A 89 2.97 5.03 15.08
CA PRO A 89 2.52 6.16 14.26
C PRO A 89 2.94 7.51 14.86
N GLN A 90 4.14 7.63 15.46
CA GLN A 90 4.55 8.87 16.11
C GLN A 90 5.73 9.53 15.41
N PRO A 91 5.57 10.81 14.93
CA PRO A 91 6.66 11.57 14.33
C PRO A 91 7.76 11.89 15.33
N GLY A 92 8.98 12.09 14.80
CA GLY A 92 10.15 12.47 15.59
C GLY A 92 10.77 11.33 16.39
N SER A 93 10.27 10.09 16.23
CA SER A 93 10.87 8.89 16.82
C SER A 93 12.06 8.41 15.99
N ILE A 94 13.01 7.73 16.64
CA ILE A 94 14.21 7.17 15.98
C ILE A 94 14.43 5.76 16.52
N LEU A 95 14.60 4.79 15.63
CA LEU A 95 14.98 3.43 15.99
C LEU A 95 16.47 3.22 15.72
N VAL A 96 17.16 2.66 16.71
CA VAL A 96 18.56 2.23 16.56
C VAL A 96 18.67 0.74 16.87
N LEU A 97 19.25 -0.02 15.95
CA LEU A 97 19.59 -1.43 16.15
C LEU A 97 21.11 -1.60 16.12
N ILE A 98 21.66 -2.23 17.16
CA ILE A 98 23.11 -2.51 17.27
C ILE A 98 23.28 -3.98 17.65
N PRO A 99 23.60 -4.87 16.69
CA PRO A 99 23.96 -6.25 16.98
C PRO A 99 25.28 -6.32 17.76
N SER A 100 25.28 -7.05 18.88
CA SER A 100 26.47 -7.26 19.72
C SER A 100 26.54 -8.72 20.16
N GLY A 101 27.32 -9.53 19.45
CA GLY A 101 27.39 -10.96 19.70
C GLY A 101 26.05 -11.65 19.44
N ALA A 102 25.49 -12.29 20.46
CA ALA A 102 24.17 -12.93 20.41
C ALA A 102 23.01 -11.98 20.75
N LYS A 103 23.31 -10.78 21.27
CA LYS A 103 22.33 -9.75 21.66
C LYS A 103 22.17 -8.72 20.54
N VAL A 104 20.98 -8.23 20.38
CA VAL A 104 20.69 -7.02 19.59
C VAL A 104 20.20 -5.95 20.58
N HIS A 105 20.88 -4.81 20.61
CA HIS A 105 20.37 -3.64 21.32
C HIS A 105 19.33 -2.97 20.42
N GLU A 106 18.09 -2.98 20.85
CA GLU A 106 16.96 -2.33 20.20
C GLU A 106 16.60 -1.09 21.02
N ILE A 107 16.92 0.10 20.52
CA ILE A 107 16.72 1.35 21.24
C ILE A 107 15.77 2.23 20.46
N LEU A 108 14.66 2.58 21.08
CA LEU A 108 13.68 3.52 20.54
C LEU A 108 13.85 4.87 21.23
N PHE A 109 14.25 5.88 20.48
CA PHE A 109 14.24 7.26 20.94
C PHE A 109 12.86 7.86 20.64
N LEU A 110 12.14 8.22 21.71
CA LEU A 110 10.77 8.71 21.65
C LEU A 110 10.72 10.18 22.05
N PRO A 111 10.07 11.07 21.30
CA PRO A 111 9.83 12.44 21.73
C PRO A 111 9.11 12.48 23.07
N PRO A 112 9.51 13.35 24.01
CA PRO A 112 8.86 13.45 25.31
C PRO A 112 7.42 13.95 25.14
N SER A 113 6.51 13.44 25.98
CA SER A 113 5.17 13.98 26.13
C SER A 113 5.23 15.46 26.52
N ASN A 114 4.41 16.29 25.92
CA ASN A 114 4.31 17.72 26.14
C ASN A 114 2.84 18.14 26.10
N ALA A 115 2.30 18.49 27.26
CA ALA A 115 0.88 18.86 27.42
C ALA A 115 0.47 20.04 26.50
N GLU A 116 1.36 21.00 26.24
CA GLU A 116 1.09 22.09 25.31
C GLU A 116 0.96 21.55 23.88
N ARG A 117 1.88 20.70 23.44
CA ARG A 117 1.83 20.07 22.12
C ARG A 117 0.60 19.16 22.00
N GLU A 118 0.31 18.36 23.03
CA GLU A 118 -0.85 17.47 23.06
C GLU A 118 -2.19 18.24 22.98
N SER A 119 -2.24 19.48 23.48
CA SER A 119 -3.42 20.33 23.32
C SER A 119 -3.67 20.78 21.87
N TRP A 120 -2.65 20.70 21.00
CA TRP A 120 -2.73 21.05 19.59
C TRP A 120 -2.85 19.83 18.68
N THR A 121 -2.10 18.77 18.92
CA THR A 121 -1.94 17.65 18.01
C THR A 121 -2.50 16.33 18.54
N GLY A 122 -3.08 16.33 19.73
CA GLY A 122 -3.55 15.13 20.41
C GLY A 122 -2.47 14.39 21.18
N HIS A 123 -2.82 13.22 21.70
CA HIS A 123 -1.99 12.40 22.58
C HIS A 123 -0.65 11.99 21.94
N LEU A 124 0.45 12.16 22.69
CA LEU A 124 1.76 11.65 22.35
C LEU A 124 2.01 10.37 23.14
N LEU A 125 2.51 9.33 22.47
CA LEU A 125 2.80 8.05 23.11
C LEU A 125 3.75 8.20 24.28
N THR A 126 3.37 7.60 25.39
CA THR A 126 4.26 7.41 26.54
C THR A 126 5.27 6.27 26.26
N PRO A 127 6.40 6.22 26.97
CA PRO A 127 7.32 5.08 26.86
C PRO A 127 6.66 3.72 27.13
N ALA A 128 5.64 3.66 28.00
CA ALA A 128 4.90 2.43 28.29
C ALA A 128 4.06 1.97 27.09
N GLU A 129 3.35 2.89 26.46
CA GLU A 129 2.56 2.62 25.26
C GLU A 129 3.46 2.22 24.08
N ALA A 130 4.58 2.91 23.88
CA ALA A 130 5.54 2.58 22.84
C ALA A 130 6.11 1.16 23.02
N ARG A 131 6.41 0.74 24.29
CA ARG A 131 6.79 -0.65 24.59
C ARG A 131 5.68 -1.64 24.27
N ALA A 132 4.45 -1.32 24.65
CA ALA A 132 3.31 -2.20 24.40
C ALA A 132 3.02 -2.39 22.91
N ILE A 133 3.23 -1.36 22.09
CA ILE A 133 3.04 -1.40 20.64
C ILE A 133 4.19 -2.13 19.95
N SER A 134 5.44 -1.72 20.21
CA SER A 134 6.61 -2.19 19.46
C SER A 134 7.28 -3.44 20.03
N GLY A 135 7.08 -3.72 21.32
CA GLY A 135 7.82 -4.75 22.05
C GLY A 135 9.26 -4.33 22.46
N ILE A 136 9.72 -3.16 22.02
CA ILE A 136 11.07 -2.64 22.35
C ILE A 136 11.07 -2.17 23.80
N GLN A 137 12.03 -2.68 24.60
CA GLN A 137 12.10 -2.37 26.04
C GLN A 137 12.88 -1.08 26.33
N ASP A 138 13.95 -0.82 25.56
CA ASP A 138 14.78 0.37 25.72
C ASP A 138 14.14 1.55 24.97
N VAL A 139 13.28 2.30 25.68
CA VAL A 139 12.62 3.50 25.16
C VAL A 139 13.20 4.70 25.87
N TRP A 140 13.96 5.51 25.15
CA TRP A 140 14.71 6.65 25.65
C TRP A 140 14.19 7.97 25.10
N ASP A 141 14.50 9.09 25.79
CA ASP A 141 14.14 10.43 25.34
C ASP A 141 14.87 10.81 24.03
N ALA A 142 14.13 11.17 22.97
CA ALA A 142 14.68 11.49 21.66
C ALA A 142 15.72 12.64 21.71
N ARG A 143 15.62 13.54 22.66
CA ARG A 143 16.61 14.61 22.89
C ARG A 143 18.00 14.10 23.30
N ARG A 144 18.11 12.82 23.67
CA ARG A 144 19.37 12.15 23.98
C ARG A 144 20.06 11.52 22.79
N PHE A 145 19.36 11.39 21.66
CA PHE A 145 19.91 10.74 20.47
C PHE A 145 21.22 11.37 19.98
N PRO A 146 21.36 12.71 19.84
CA PRO A 146 22.62 13.31 19.40
C PRO A 146 23.79 12.97 20.32
N THR A 147 23.62 13.12 21.63
CA THR A 147 24.66 12.80 22.61
C THR A 147 25.03 11.32 22.60
N PHE A 148 24.03 10.43 22.49
CA PHE A 148 24.26 9.00 22.37
C PHE A 148 25.08 8.66 21.11
N LEU A 149 24.67 9.17 19.96
CA LEU A 149 25.36 8.91 18.70
C LEU A 149 26.77 9.52 18.67
N ALA A 150 26.97 10.71 19.26
CA ALA A 150 28.28 11.34 19.42
C ALA A 150 29.22 10.52 20.31
N THR A 151 28.69 9.79 21.29
CA THR A 151 29.49 8.85 22.10
C THR A 151 29.92 7.63 21.26
N LEU A 152 29.05 7.11 20.40
CA LEU A 152 29.41 6.00 19.51
C LEU A 152 30.39 6.42 18.40
N ILE A 153 30.29 7.66 17.91
CA ILE A 153 31.08 8.20 16.79
C ILE A 153 31.75 9.52 17.21
N PRO A 154 32.75 9.48 18.13
CA PRO A 154 33.36 10.70 18.68
C PRO A 154 33.97 11.63 17.62
N GLN A 155 34.44 11.06 16.50
CA GLN A 155 35.01 11.80 15.36
C GLN A 155 33.99 12.70 14.67
N ALA A 156 32.70 12.33 14.72
CA ALA A 156 31.62 13.08 14.09
C ALA A 156 30.78 13.91 15.07
N LYS A 157 31.27 14.09 16.32
CA LYS A 157 30.51 14.79 17.37
C LYS A 157 29.95 16.13 16.91
N THR A 158 30.78 17.00 16.35
CA THR A 158 30.35 18.33 15.86
C THR A 158 29.26 18.21 14.78
N ALA A 159 29.46 17.32 13.82
CA ALA A 159 28.49 17.09 12.73
C ALA A 159 27.16 16.52 13.22
N ILE A 160 27.14 15.81 14.33
CA ILE A 160 25.95 15.20 14.96
C ILE A 160 25.20 16.21 15.82
N GLU A 161 25.92 17.03 16.59
CA GLU A 161 25.36 17.97 17.56
C GLU A 161 24.96 19.33 16.93
N GLU A 162 25.25 19.57 15.65
CA GLU A 162 24.79 20.79 14.95
C GLU A 162 23.25 20.90 14.95
N PRO A 163 22.71 22.14 15.17
CA PRO A 163 21.28 22.37 15.14
C PRO A 163 20.68 21.92 13.80
N GLY A 164 19.65 21.07 13.85
CA GLY A 164 18.99 20.45 12.69
C GLY A 164 19.65 19.15 12.20
N ALA A 165 20.83 18.77 12.67
CA ALA A 165 21.53 17.57 12.25
C ALA A 165 20.85 16.27 12.70
N ALA A 166 20.19 16.28 13.84
CA ALA A 166 19.66 15.08 14.50
C ALA A 166 18.13 14.93 14.39
N GLY A 167 17.48 15.60 13.44
CA GLY A 167 16.07 15.36 13.15
C GLY A 167 15.11 15.53 14.35
N ALA A 168 15.45 16.38 15.31
CA ALA A 168 14.44 16.83 16.26
C ALA A 168 13.40 17.61 15.46
N PRO A 169 12.12 17.18 15.40
CA PRO A 169 11.11 17.92 14.69
C PRO A 169 11.11 19.34 15.24
N ALA A 170 11.38 20.31 14.39
CA ALA A 170 11.03 21.69 14.67
C ALA A 170 9.51 21.70 14.78
N GLY A 171 9.01 21.60 16.00
CA GLY A 171 7.60 21.86 16.26
C GLY A 171 7.24 23.20 15.65
N PRO A 172 6.01 23.43 15.18
CA PRO A 172 5.62 24.71 14.64
C PRO A 172 5.93 25.79 15.70
N GLY A 173 7.02 26.50 15.46
CA GLY A 173 7.45 27.59 16.29
C GLY A 173 6.55 28.78 16.05
N ARG A 174 5.45 28.87 16.72
CA ARG A 174 4.69 30.10 16.83
C ARG A 174 4.43 30.42 18.31
N GLY A 175 5.29 31.27 18.85
CA GLY A 175 4.90 32.38 19.72
C GLY A 175 4.23 32.11 21.06
N GLY A 176 4.14 30.86 21.52
CA GLY A 176 3.71 30.57 22.88
C GLY A 176 4.91 30.64 23.82
N ARG A 177 4.79 31.36 24.95
CA ARG A 177 5.69 31.24 26.08
C ARG A 177 5.47 29.89 26.78
N GLY A 178 5.73 28.80 26.04
CA GLY A 178 5.52 27.45 26.53
C GLY A 178 6.41 27.20 27.76
N ARG A 179 5.86 26.48 28.72
CA ARG A 179 6.64 25.99 29.87
C ARG A 179 7.78 25.14 29.35
N ALA A 180 9.00 25.46 29.69
CA ALA A 180 10.19 24.69 29.30
C ALA A 180 9.99 23.21 29.66
N LEU A 181 10.30 22.33 28.74
CA LEU A 181 10.30 20.89 29.02
C LEU A 181 11.29 20.58 30.14
N PRO A 182 10.99 19.60 30.99
CA PRO A 182 11.97 19.14 31.97
C PRO A 182 13.22 18.65 31.25
N PRO A 183 14.41 18.69 31.91
CA PRO A 183 15.62 18.14 31.31
C PRO A 183 15.37 16.67 30.89
N PRO A 184 16.00 16.22 29.78
CA PRO A 184 15.81 14.85 29.33
C PRO A 184 16.34 13.87 30.38
N ALA A 185 15.60 12.79 30.62
CA ALA A 185 16.04 11.71 31.50
C ALA A 185 17.42 11.20 31.08
N PRO A 186 18.32 10.83 32.02
CA PRO A 186 19.63 10.28 31.67
C PRO A 186 19.44 8.97 30.86
N ILE A 187 20.42 8.67 30.00
CA ILE A 187 20.53 7.36 29.37
C ILE A 187 20.74 6.33 30.49
N PRO A 188 19.96 5.22 30.52
CA PRO A 188 19.95 4.30 31.66
C PRO A 188 21.21 3.43 31.78
N VAL A 189 22.10 3.48 30.79
CA VAL A 189 23.36 2.75 30.70
C VAL A 189 24.50 3.73 30.44
N ASP A 190 25.75 3.36 30.78
CA ASP A 190 26.92 4.08 30.29
C ASP A 190 27.24 3.62 28.85
N PRO A 191 27.02 4.47 27.84
CA PRO A 191 27.24 4.06 26.45
C PRO A 191 28.70 3.67 26.14
N ASN A 192 29.66 4.23 26.85
CA ASN A 192 31.08 3.90 26.66
C ASN A 192 31.40 2.46 27.10
N GLN A 193 30.70 1.95 28.10
CA GLN A 193 30.85 0.57 28.57
C GLN A 193 29.97 -0.40 27.77
N GLU A 194 28.69 -0.11 27.65
CA GLU A 194 27.71 -1.00 26.98
C GLU A 194 28.03 -1.21 25.50
N PHE A 195 28.54 -0.16 24.81
CA PHE A 195 28.83 -0.20 23.36
C PHE A 195 30.35 -0.12 23.06
N ALA A 196 31.22 -0.47 24.01
CA ALA A 196 32.67 -0.40 23.84
C ALA A 196 33.18 -1.13 22.59
N GLY A 197 32.64 -2.33 22.29
CA GLY A 197 32.98 -3.10 21.11
C GLY A 197 32.56 -2.42 19.82
N THR A 198 31.37 -1.79 19.78
CA THR A 198 30.88 -1.02 18.64
C THR A 198 31.76 0.22 18.41
N ILE A 199 32.09 0.99 19.46
CA ILE A 199 32.97 2.14 19.37
C ILE A 199 34.35 1.75 18.84
N GLN A 200 34.90 0.63 19.32
CA GLN A 200 36.17 0.09 18.84
C GLN A 200 36.10 -0.30 17.35
N SER A 201 35.02 -0.96 16.93
CA SER A 201 34.80 -1.36 15.52
C SER A 201 34.67 -0.15 14.60
N ILE A 202 34.03 0.95 15.06
CA ILE A 202 33.97 2.22 14.32
C ILE A 202 35.36 2.82 14.18
N GLY A 203 36.11 2.92 15.29
CA GLY A 203 37.47 3.42 15.25
C GLY A 203 38.41 2.64 14.33
N ALA A 204 38.25 1.33 14.28
CA ALA A 204 39.01 0.43 13.41
C ALA A 204 38.54 0.43 11.94
N GLY A 205 37.49 1.16 11.57
CA GLY A 205 36.92 1.17 10.21
C GLY A 205 36.21 -0.13 9.80
N GLN A 206 35.81 -0.94 10.79
CA GLN A 206 35.14 -2.21 10.60
C GLN A 206 33.59 -2.10 10.70
N ALA A 207 33.09 -1.01 11.25
CA ALA A 207 31.64 -0.80 11.39
C ALA A 207 31.00 -0.22 10.13
N GLY A 208 29.75 -0.60 9.91
CA GLY A 208 28.87 -0.03 8.88
C GLY A 208 27.66 0.65 9.53
N LEU A 209 27.41 1.90 9.17
CA LEU A 209 26.19 2.60 9.54
C LEU A 209 25.18 2.45 8.41
N TYR A 210 24.00 1.93 8.70
CA TYR A 210 22.92 1.70 7.75
C TYR A 210 21.82 2.74 7.94
N LEU A 211 21.43 3.41 6.84
CA LEU A 211 20.33 4.36 6.75
C LEU A 211 19.45 3.97 5.56
N VAL A 212 18.18 4.30 5.57
CA VAL A 212 17.36 4.23 4.36
C VAL A 212 17.67 5.47 3.52
N ALA A 213 18.51 5.29 2.51
CA ALA A 213 18.98 6.37 1.64
C ALA A 213 19.14 5.86 0.20
N PRO A 214 18.02 5.58 -0.49
CA PRO A 214 18.05 5.01 -1.84
C PRO A 214 18.76 5.95 -2.82
N GLN A 215 19.71 5.40 -3.61
CA GLN A 215 20.55 6.14 -4.55
C GLN A 215 19.81 6.62 -5.81
N ARG A 216 18.64 6.07 -6.10
CA ARG A 216 17.87 6.36 -7.31
C ARG A 216 16.44 6.76 -6.96
N GLY A 217 15.98 7.81 -7.63
CA GLY A 217 14.62 8.34 -7.55
C GLY A 217 14.62 9.83 -7.21
N TRP A 218 13.59 10.49 -7.62
CA TRP A 218 13.27 11.92 -7.41
C TRP A 218 12.72 12.17 -5.99
N ARG A 219 13.14 11.32 -5.01
CA ARG A 219 12.54 11.30 -3.69
C ARG A 219 13.23 12.30 -2.78
N THR A 220 12.60 13.43 -2.58
CA THR A 220 12.94 14.38 -1.52
C THR A 220 12.64 13.82 -0.12
N GLU A 221 11.93 12.70 -0.05
CA GLU A 221 11.53 12.00 1.18
C GLU A 221 12.70 11.64 2.10
N TYR A 222 13.86 11.31 1.50
CA TYR A 222 15.07 10.90 2.23
C TYR A 222 16.17 11.95 2.22
N ALA A 223 15.84 13.22 1.98
CA ALA A 223 16.82 14.31 1.94
C ALA A 223 17.61 14.41 3.26
N ARG A 224 16.93 14.28 4.39
CA ARG A 224 17.54 14.28 5.72
C ARG A 224 18.58 13.17 5.87
N GLU A 225 18.24 11.95 5.48
CA GLU A 225 19.11 10.78 5.56
C GLU A 225 20.34 10.94 4.66
N HIS A 226 20.18 11.47 3.45
CA HIS A 226 21.28 11.78 2.53
C HIS A 226 22.20 12.87 3.06
N GLU A 227 21.65 13.97 3.58
CA GLU A 227 22.43 15.04 4.19
C GLU A 227 23.18 14.56 5.43
N PHE A 228 22.51 13.79 6.28
CA PHE A 228 23.11 13.20 7.47
C PHE A 228 24.25 12.24 7.10
N ALA A 229 24.03 11.35 6.11
CA ALA A 229 25.05 10.45 5.58
C ALA A 229 26.28 11.22 5.05
N ALA A 230 26.07 12.29 4.31
CA ALA A 230 27.14 13.12 3.76
C ALA A 230 27.98 13.78 4.89
N ARG A 231 27.34 14.35 5.91
CA ARG A 231 28.00 14.95 7.07
C ARG A 231 28.80 13.94 7.87
N LEU A 232 28.23 12.77 8.14
CA LEU A 232 28.92 11.69 8.86
C LEU A 232 30.13 11.18 8.08
N THR A 233 30.01 10.98 6.78
CA THR A 233 31.10 10.50 5.92
C THR A 233 32.25 11.53 5.88
N ALA A 234 31.94 12.83 5.84
CA ALA A 234 32.96 13.88 5.88
C ALA A 234 33.71 13.95 7.24
N ALA A 235 32.99 13.75 8.35
CA ALA A 235 33.53 13.88 9.68
C ALA A 235 34.24 12.60 10.17
N ALA A 236 33.75 11.43 9.84
CA ALA A 236 34.24 10.12 10.29
C ALA A 236 34.64 9.25 9.10
N ARG A 237 35.79 9.52 8.48
CA ARG A 237 36.26 8.86 7.23
C ARG A 237 36.37 7.34 7.31
N ASN A 238 36.54 6.79 8.52
CA ASN A 238 36.61 5.35 8.73
C ASN A 238 35.22 4.69 8.85
N LEU A 239 34.13 5.46 8.98
CA LEU A 239 32.79 4.92 9.06
C LEU A 239 32.22 4.73 7.65
N LYS A 240 31.78 3.51 7.37
CA LYS A 240 31.11 3.19 6.09
C LYS A 240 29.62 3.41 6.24
N VAL A 241 29.09 4.48 5.65
CA VAL A 241 27.65 4.69 5.54
C VAL A 241 27.11 3.87 4.37
N LYS A 242 26.06 3.10 4.60
CA LYS A 242 25.45 2.14 3.66
C LYS A 242 23.95 2.38 3.55
N ASP A 243 23.41 2.14 2.36
CA ASP A 243 21.97 2.14 2.13
C ASP A 243 21.34 0.83 2.63
N ALA A 244 20.33 0.94 3.51
CA ALA A 244 19.57 -0.18 4.04
C ALA A 244 18.40 -0.61 3.14
N THR A 245 18.02 0.19 2.14
CA THR A 245 16.89 -0.08 1.24
C THR A 245 16.90 -1.50 0.66
N PRO A 246 18.04 -2.07 0.19
CA PRO A 246 18.04 -3.44 -0.34
C PRO A 246 17.69 -4.51 0.70
N ILE A 247 18.01 -4.27 1.99
CA ILE A 247 17.66 -5.19 3.09
C ILE A 247 16.15 -5.20 3.28
N PHE A 248 15.55 -4.02 3.40
CA PHE A 248 14.10 -3.88 3.55
C PHE A 248 13.34 -4.40 2.33
N SER A 249 13.79 -4.08 1.13
CA SER A 249 13.18 -4.60 -0.11
C SER A 249 13.11 -6.12 -0.12
N LYS A 250 14.18 -6.78 0.29
CA LYS A 250 14.23 -8.25 0.36
C LYS A 250 13.29 -8.82 1.43
N LEU A 251 13.26 -8.21 2.63
CA LEU A 251 12.47 -8.71 3.75
C LEU A 251 10.97 -8.44 3.56
N ARG A 252 10.60 -7.25 3.04
CA ARG A 252 9.22 -6.86 2.79
C ARG A 252 8.59 -7.60 1.61
N ALA A 253 9.40 -8.09 0.66
CA ALA A 253 8.89 -8.85 -0.48
C ALA A 253 8.12 -10.10 -0.04
N VAL A 254 8.60 -10.82 1.00
CA VAL A 254 7.93 -12.01 1.54
C VAL A 254 7.21 -11.66 2.83
N LYS A 255 5.89 -11.73 2.81
CA LYS A 255 5.01 -11.33 3.91
C LYS A 255 4.95 -12.40 4.99
N SER A 256 5.00 -11.99 6.25
CA SER A 256 4.69 -12.84 7.39
C SER A 256 3.21 -13.24 7.40
N PRO A 257 2.81 -14.30 8.12
CA PRO A 257 1.39 -14.65 8.27
C PRO A 257 0.54 -13.48 8.78
N ARG A 258 1.07 -12.66 9.70
CA ARG A 258 0.35 -11.47 10.19
C ARG A 258 0.17 -10.42 9.10
N GLU A 259 1.18 -10.16 8.27
CA GLU A 259 1.07 -9.22 7.14
C GLU A 259 0.02 -9.69 6.14
N ILE A 260 -0.04 -10.99 5.84
CA ILE A 260 -1.06 -11.58 4.97
C ILE A 260 -2.45 -11.38 5.57
N ASP A 261 -2.63 -11.56 6.88
CA ASP A 261 -3.90 -11.30 7.56
C ASP A 261 -4.34 -9.84 7.44
N LEU A 262 -3.39 -8.88 7.52
CA LEU A 262 -3.68 -7.45 7.35
C LEU A 262 -4.08 -7.12 5.91
N LEU A 263 -3.39 -7.68 4.92
CA LEU A 263 -3.73 -7.52 3.50
C LEU A 263 -5.11 -8.10 3.18
N ARG A 264 -5.46 -9.28 3.73
CA ARG A 264 -6.81 -9.85 3.61
C ARG A 264 -7.87 -8.95 4.24
N GLN A 265 -7.56 -8.32 5.37
CA GLN A 265 -8.48 -7.36 6.01
C GLN A 265 -8.67 -6.11 5.13
N ALA A 266 -7.60 -5.57 4.57
CA ALA A 266 -7.66 -4.45 3.62
C ALA A 266 -8.50 -4.82 2.38
N ALA A 267 -8.27 -6.00 1.77
CA ALA A 267 -9.04 -6.49 0.65
C ALA A 267 -10.54 -6.70 0.98
N ALA A 268 -10.86 -7.17 2.20
CA ALA A 268 -12.24 -7.33 2.64
C ALA A 268 -12.96 -5.98 2.82
N ILE A 269 -12.27 -4.96 3.34
CA ILE A 269 -12.79 -3.59 3.45
C ILE A 269 -13.00 -2.99 2.07
N THR A 270 -12.06 -3.21 1.16
CA THR A 270 -12.15 -2.80 -0.25
C THR A 270 -13.37 -3.42 -0.93
N ALA A 271 -13.62 -4.71 -0.72
CA ALA A 271 -14.79 -5.39 -1.27
C ALA A 271 -16.12 -4.81 -0.77
N GLU A 272 -16.18 -4.32 0.48
CA GLU A 272 -17.35 -3.59 0.98
C GLU A 272 -17.53 -2.26 0.26
N GLY A 273 -16.44 -1.53 -0.04
CA GLY A 273 -16.45 -0.31 -0.83
C GLY A 273 -17.00 -0.52 -2.23
N PHE A 274 -16.51 -1.56 -2.93
CA PHE A 274 -17.02 -1.93 -4.26
C PHE A 274 -18.51 -2.23 -4.28
N GLN A 275 -19.05 -2.91 -3.28
CA GLN A 275 -20.49 -3.15 -3.23
C GLN A 275 -21.31 -1.85 -3.17
N ARG A 276 -20.84 -0.85 -2.40
CA ARG A 276 -21.49 0.46 -2.35
C ARG A 276 -21.38 1.19 -3.67
N ALA A 277 -20.20 1.19 -4.28
CA ALA A 277 -19.97 1.78 -5.60
C ALA A 277 -20.89 1.16 -6.65
N TYR A 278 -21.00 -0.17 -6.72
CA TYR A 278 -21.88 -0.88 -7.67
C TYR A 278 -23.36 -0.54 -7.48
N ALA A 279 -23.78 -0.33 -6.24
CA ALA A 279 -25.17 0.00 -5.95
C ALA A 279 -25.57 1.40 -6.42
N VAL A 280 -24.66 2.39 -6.30
CA VAL A 280 -24.96 3.80 -6.60
C VAL A 280 -24.57 4.22 -8.02
N ALA A 281 -23.64 3.53 -8.66
CA ALA A 281 -23.21 3.84 -10.02
C ALA A 281 -24.38 3.70 -11.02
N LYS A 282 -24.74 4.79 -11.69
CA LYS A 282 -25.82 4.85 -12.69
C LYS A 282 -25.59 6.06 -13.60
N PRO A 283 -26.27 6.17 -14.76
CA PRO A 283 -26.22 7.38 -15.58
C PRO A 283 -26.51 8.64 -14.76
N GLU A 284 -25.86 9.72 -15.10
CA GLU A 284 -25.93 11.07 -14.49
C GLU A 284 -25.36 11.14 -13.06
N THR A 285 -24.70 10.09 -12.56
CA THR A 285 -23.95 10.14 -11.31
C THR A 285 -22.54 10.68 -11.57
N PRO A 286 -22.04 11.68 -10.82
CA PRO A 286 -20.67 12.15 -10.92
C PRO A 286 -19.67 11.10 -10.38
N GLU A 287 -18.46 11.06 -10.95
CA GLU A 287 -17.37 10.15 -10.53
C GLU A 287 -17.01 10.32 -9.04
N TYR A 288 -16.99 11.56 -8.53
CA TYR A 288 -16.66 11.83 -7.11
C TYR A 288 -17.69 11.24 -6.13
N GLU A 289 -18.92 10.97 -6.54
CA GLU A 289 -19.90 10.29 -5.68
C GLU A 289 -19.52 8.82 -5.47
N ILE A 290 -18.86 8.20 -6.44
CA ILE A 290 -18.31 6.85 -6.32
C ILE A 290 -17.10 6.86 -5.39
N GLN A 291 -16.17 7.81 -5.59
CA GLN A 291 -15.04 8.03 -4.66
C GLN A 291 -15.54 8.16 -3.22
N ALA A 292 -16.58 8.95 -2.99
CA ALA A 292 -17.15 9.14 -1.66
C ALA A 292 -17.67 7.83 -1.01
N GLN A 293 -18.13 6.84 -1.81
CA GLN A 293 -18.54 5.54 -1.27
C GLN A 293 -17.34 4.74 -0.75
N PHE A 294 -16.21 4.78 -1.45
CA PHE A 294 -14.98 4.12 -1.01
C PHE A 294 -14.44 4.79 0.26
N GLU A 295 -14.23 6.10 0.24
CA GLU A 295 -13.68 6.85 1.37
C GLU A 295 -14.56 6.72 2.64
N PHE A 296 -15.89 6.81 2.50
CA PHE A 296 -16.81 6.56 3.61
C PHE A 296 -16.61 5.15 4.19
N THR A 297 -16.50 4.14 3.33
CA THR A 297 -16.33 2.75 3.75
C THR A 297 -15.02 2.57 4.51
N PHE A 298 -13.93 3.09 3.96
CA PHE A 298 -12.61 2.97 4.57
C PHE A 298 -12.57 3.62 5.95
N LEU A 299 -13.00 4.87 6.05
CA LEU A 299 -13.04 5.60 7.33
C LEU A 299 -13.95 4.92 8.37
N ARG A 300 -15.12 4.42 7.95
CA ARG A 300 -16.03 3.68 8.83
C ARG A 300 -15.41 2.38 9.38
N ARG A 301 -14.45 1.79 8.66
CA ARG A 301 -13.73 0.57 9.04
C ARG A 301 -12.39 0.84 9.73
N ASN A 302 -12.15 2.08 10.16
CA ASN A 302 -10.87 2.51 10.74
C ASN A 302 -9.69 2.20 9.80
N ALA A 303 -9.91 2.41 8.51
CA ALA A 303 -8.95 2.29 7.44
C ALA A 303 -8.84 3.63 6.69
N HIS A 304 -7.83 3.76 5.85
CA HIS A 304 -7.64 4.87 4.94
C HIS A 304 -7.62 4.35 3.51
N TRP A 305 -7.59 5.24 2.51
CA TRP A 305 -7.25 4.86 1.15
C TRP A 305 -5.75 4.52 1.05
N GLY A 306 -5.41 3.46 0.34
CA GLY A 306 -4.03 3.03 0.14
C GLY A 306 -3.28 3.92 -0.86
N TYR A 307 -4.04 4.52 -1.78
CA TYR A 307 -3.60 5.46 -2.82
C TYR A 307 -4.79 6.34 -3.22
N PRO A 308 -4.56 7.50 -3.89
CA PRO A 308 -5.65 8.34 -4.36
C PRO A 308 -6.61 7.59 -5.27
N CYS A 309 -7.91 7.69 -4.98
CA CYS A 309 -8.95 6.99 -5.73
C CYS A 309 -8.90 7.30 -7.23
N ILE A 310 -8.99 6.30 -8.08
CA ILE A 310 -9.07 6.39 -9.54
C ILE A 310 -10.48 5.94 -9.95
N VAL A 311 -11.30 6.89 -10.37
CA VAL A 311 -12.69 6.64 -10.75
C VAL A 311 -12.95 7.33 -12.09
N GLY A 312 -12.84 6.59 -13.20
CA GLY A 312 -12.96 7.12 -14.55
C GLY A 312 -14.12 6.49 -15.33
N ALA A 313 -15.04 7.33 -15.84
CA ALA A 313 -16.16 6.90 -16.68
C ALA A 313 -15.93 7.24 -18.16
N GLY A 314 -16.44 6.42 -19.06
CA GLY A 314 -16.32 6.61 -20.49
C GLY A 314 -14.86 6.76 -20.94
N VAL A 315 -14.51 7.84 -21.61
CA VAL A 315 -13.13 8.11 -22.07
C VAL A 315 -12.14 8.26 -20.93
N ASN A 316 -12.56 8.73 -19.73
CA ASN A 316 -11.70 8.86 -18.56
C ASN A 316 -11.14 7.50 -18.10
N ALA A 317 -11.89 6.40 -18.32
CA ALA A 317 -11.44 5.03 -18.06
C ALA A 317 -10.20 4.62 -18.88
N THR A 318 -9.82 5.40 -19.89
CA THR A 318 -8.61 5.14 -20.69
C THR A 318 -7.35 5.82 -20.14
N THR A 319 -7.47 6.56 -19.03
CA THR A 319 -6.35 7.22 -18.34
C THR A 319 -5.95 6.38 -17.12
N LEU A 320 -4.69 5.95 -17.04
CA LEU A 320 -4.22 4.99 -16.04
C LEU A 320 -4.40 5.48 -14.60
N HIS A 321 -3.89 6.69 -14.28
CA HIS A 321 -4.02 7.34 -12.97
C HIS A 321 -4.92 8.57 -13.10
N TYR A 322 -6.21 8.33 -13.32
CA TYR A 322 -7.21 9.39 -13.38
C TYR A 322 -7.74 9.71 -11.99
N GLU A 323 -7.05 10.58 -11.28
CA GLU A 323 -7.34 10.96 -9.89
C GLU A 323 -8.27 12.20 -9.79
N THR A 324 -8.63 12.79 -10.92
CA THR A 324 -9.46 14.02 -10.93
C THR A 324 -10.88 13.75 -10.50
N ASN A 325 -11.48 12.64 -10.92
CA ASN A 325 -12.81 12.14 -10.53
C ASN A 325 -13.92 13.20 -10.63
N ARG A 326 -13.95 14.00 -11.72
CA ARG A 326 -14.90 15.12 -11.91
C ARG A 326 -15.82 14.96 -13.10
N GLY A 327 -15.70 13.86 -13.84
CA GLY A 327 -16.60 13.53 -14.93
C GLY A 327 -17.99 13.12 -14.43
N THR A 328 -18.93 13.05 -15.36
CA THR A 328 -20.28 12.51 -15.13
C THR A 328 -20.42 11.23 -15.95
N MET A 329 -20.93 10.18 -15.34
CA MET A 329 -21.24 8.93 -16.02
C MET A 329 -22.42 9.10 -16.96
N HIS A 330 -22.31 8.64 -18.19
CA HIS A 330 -23.42 8.65 -19.15
C HIS A 330 -23.92 7.23 -19.45
N ALA A 331 -25.14 7.18 -19.99
CA ALA A 331 -25.69 5.91 -20.44
C ALA A 331 -24.82 5.31 -21.56
N GLY A 332 -24.38 4.07 -21.36
CA GLY A 332 -23.48 3.37 -22.28
C GLY A 332 -22.00 3.45 -21.91
N ASP A 333 -21.61 4.23 -20.91
CA ASP A 333 -20.24 4.27 -20.43
C ASP A 333 -19.85 2.99 -19.67
N LEU A 334 -18.54 2.70 -19.67
CA LEU A 334 -17.90 1.90 -18.65
C LEU A 334 -17.39 2.82 -17.53
N LEU A 335 -17.44 2.32 -16.31
CA LEU A 335 -16.83 2.93 -15.13
C LEU A 335 -15.69 2.04 -14.66
N LEU A 336 -14.46 2.51 -14.77
CA LEU A 336 -13.28 1.91 -14.19
C LEU A 336 -13.07 2.51 -12.80
N MET A 337 -12.94 1.67 -11.81
CA MET A 337 -12.65 2.02 -10.42
C MET A 337 -11.43 1.24 -9.98
N ASP A 338 -10.42 1.95 -9.56
CA ASP A 338 -9.18 1.43 -9.00
C ASP A 338 -9.00 2.07 -7.64
N ASP A 339 -9.39 1.31 -6.63
CA ASP A 339 -9.52 1.79 -5.25
C ASP A 339 -9.26 0.66 -4.27
N ALA A 340 -8.50 0.95 -3.23
CA ALA A 340 -8.33 0.00 -2.14
C ALA A 340 -8.07 0.65 -0.78
N ALA A 341 -8.45 -0.09 0.27
CA ALA A 341 -8.22 0.31 1.65
C ALA A 341 -6.78 0.04 2.07
N GLU A 342 -6.24 0.94 2.90
CA GLU A 342 -5.08 0.69 3.76
C GLU A 342 -5.58 0.38 5.16
N PHE A 343 -5.27 -0.81 5.68
CA PHE A 343 -5.58 -1.20 7.06
C PHE A 343 -4.28 -1.49 7.84
N ASP A 344 -4.09 -0.78 8.95
CA ASP A 344 -2.87 -0.87 9.80
C ASP A 344 -1.56 -0.70 8.99
N GLY A 345 -1.57 0.23 8.01
CA GLY A 345 -0.44 0.53 7.13
C GLY A 345 -0.32 -0.38 5.90
N TYR A 346 -1.11 -1.44 5.78
CA TYR A 346 -1.07 -2.37 4.64
C TYR A 346 -2.16 -2.06 3.63
N SER A 347 -1.77 -1.76 2.40
CA SER A 347 -2.68 -1.47 1.29
C SER A 347 -3.07 -2.74 0.56
N ALA A 348 -4.34 -2.89 0.20
CA ALA A 348 -4.74 -3.73 -0.93
C ALA A 348 -4.61 -2.94 -2.24
N ASP A 349 -4.84 -3.63 -3.37
CA ASP A 349 -4.88 -3.03 -4.70
C ASP A 349 -5.89 -3.76 -5.59
N VAL A 350 -6.97 -3.08 -5.98
CA VAL A 350 -8.08 -3.73 -6.69
C VAL A 350 -8.69 -2.81 -7.73
N THR A 351 -8.65 -3.23 -8.98
CA THR A 351 -9.39 -2.56 -10.06
C THR A 351 -10.56 -3.40 -10.56
N ARG A 352 -11.68 -2.74 -10.77
CA ARG A 352 -12.84 -3.30 -11.50
C ARG A 352 -13.41 -2.30 -12.49
N THR A 353 -13.83 -2.81 -13.64
CA THR A 353 -14.56 -2.05 -14.65
C THR A 353 -15.98 -2.57 -14.75
N ILE A 354 -16.98 -1.69 -14.68
CA ILE A 354 -18.40 -2.07 -14.75
C ILE A 354 -19.17 -1.26 -15.81
N PRO A 355 -20.25 -1.80 -16.36
CA PRO A 355 -21.14 -1.02 -17.24
C PRO A 355 -22.07 -0.12 -16.41
N VAL A 356 -22.07 1.17 -16.71
CA VAL A 356 -22.92 2.16 -16.01
C VAL A 356 -24.42 1.81 -16.11
N ASN A 357 -24.86 1.24 -17.24
CA ASN A 357 -26.23 0.77 -17.42
C ASN A 357 -26.54 -0.57 -16.73
N GLY A 358 -25.54 -1.23 -16.11
CA GLY A 358 -25.69 -2.53 -15.48
C GLY A 358 -25.55 -3.72 -16.44
N LYS A 359 -25.37 -3.48 -17.74
CA LYS A 359 -25.14 -4.50 -18.79
C LYS A 359 -24.10 -4.00 -19.78
N PHE A 360 -23.13 -4.85 -20.09
CA PHE A 360 -22.13 -4.57 -21.11
C PHE A 360 -22.75 -4.58 -22.51
N THR A 361 -22.29 -3.68 -23.39
CA THR A 361 -22.57 -3.81 -24.83
C THR A 361 -21.77 -4.99 -25.41
N ARG A 362 -22.02 -5.31 -26.68
CA ARG A 362 -21.25 -6.35 -27.37
C ARG A 362 -19.76 -6.01 -27.40
N GLU A 363 -19.41 -4.81 -27.82
CA GLU A 363 -18.04 -4.33 -27.95
C GLU A 363 -17.34 -4.30 -26.58
N GLN A 364 -18.01 -3.79 -25.55
CA GLN A 364 -17.51 -3.79 -24.18
C GLN A 364 -17.27 -5.22 -23.67
N SER A 365 -18.19 -6.15 -23.96
CA SER A 365 -18.06 -7.56 -23.56
C SER A 365 -16.88 -8.25 -24.25
N GLU A 366 -16.63 -7.96 -25.52
CA GLU A 366 -15.51 -8.50 -26.29
C GLU A 366 -14.17 -8.10 -25.64
N ILE A 367 -14.00 -6.84 -25.28
CA ILE A 367 -12.79 -6.33 -24.61
C ILE A 367 -12.71 -6.82 -23.16
N TYR A 368 -13.80 -6.75 -22.40
CA TYR A 368 -13.82 -7.20 -21.00
C TYR A 368 -13.40 -8.67 -20.87
N ARG A 369 -13.94 -9.55 -21.70
CA ARG A 369 -13.59 -10.98 -21.71
C ARG A 369 -12.13 -11.21 -22.09
N LEU A 370 -11.58 -10.40 -22.99
CA LEU A 370 -10.18 -10.50 -23.37
C LEU A 370 -9.26 -10.09 -22.20
N VAL A 371 -9.59 -8.99 -21.50
CA VAL A 371 -8.85 -8.55 -20.30
C VAL A 371 -8.97 -9.58 -19.17
N TRP A 372 -10.17 -10.09 -18.93
CA TRP A 372 -10.39 -11.14 -17.93
C TRP A 372 -9.60 -12.42 -18.23
N ALA A 373 -9.59 -12.86 -19.50
CA ALA A 373 -8.80 -14.03 -19.91
C ALA A 373 -7.29 -13.81 -19.71
N ALA A 374 -6.80 -12.60 -20.00
CA ALA A 374 -5.42 -12.23 -19.75
C ALA A 374 -5.09 -12.22 -18.24
N GLN A 375 -6.01 -11.72 -17.41
CA GLN A 375 -5.87 -11.75 -15.96
C GLN A 375 -5.79 -13.19 -15.43
N GLN A 376 -6.69 -14.08 -15.87
CA GLN A 376 -6.69 -15.48 -15.45
C GLN A 376 -5.40 -16.19 -15.85
N ALA A 377 -4.85 -15.89 -17.04
CA ALA A 377 -3.56 -16.41 -17.48
C ALA A 377 -2.41 -15.90 -16.61
N GLY A 378 -2.44 -14.61 -16.22
CA GLY A 378 -1.50 -14.01 -15.28
C GLY A 378 -1.58 -14.65 -13.90
N ILE A 379 -2.78 -14.77 -13.32
CA ILE A 379 -3.01 -15.40 -12.02
C ILE A 379 -2.48 -16.84 -12.00
N ALA A 380 -2.75 -17.62 -13.05
CA ALA A 380 -2.26 -18.99 -13.16
C ALA A 380 -0.72 -19.09 -13.13
N ASN A 381 -0.01 -18.00 -13.48
CA ASN A 381 1.45 -17.89 -13.43
C ASN A 381 2.00 -17.21 -12.17
N ALA A 382 1.15 -16.75 -11.25
CA ALA A 382 1.59 -16.20 -9.97
C ALA A 382 2.03 -17.33 -9.00
N ARG A 383 3.05 -18.08 -9.38
CA ARG A 383 3.53 -19.30 -8.70
C ARG A 383 4.99 -19.18 -8.28
N SER A 384 5.35 -19.92 -7.23
CA SER A 384 6.73 -20.03 -6.79
C SER A 384 7.67 -20.47 -7.93
N GLY A 385 8.81 -19.81 -8.09
CA GLY A 385 9.80 -20.04 -9.14
C GLY A 385 9.47 -19.37 -10.47
N HIS A 386 8.29 -18.81 -10.65
CA HIS A 386 7.90 -18.04 -11.83
C HIS A 386 8.35 -16.57 -11.69
N ARG A 387 8.19 -15.78 -12.75
CA ARG A 387 8.55 -14.35 -12.77
C ARG A 387 7.31 -13.47 -12.77
N SER A 388 7.39 -12.31 -12.13
CA SER A 388 6.33 -11.30 -12.21
C SER A 388 6.37 -10.54 -13.55
N ALA A 389 7.56 -10.16 -14.00
CA ALA A 389 7.80 -9.30 -15.16
C ALA A 389 8.45 -10.05 -16.33
N GLY A 390 8.56 -9.34 -17.48
CA GLY A 390 9.14 -9.87 -18.70
C GLY A 390 8.12 -10.56 -19.60
N LEU A 391 8.56 -11.07 -20.75
CA LEU A 391 7.72 -11.72 -21.75
C LEU A 391 7.92 -13.25 -21.80
N ALA A 392 8.64 -13.82 -20.84
CA ALA A 392 8.80 -15.26 -20.76
C ALA A 392 7.46 -15.95 -20.54
N PRO A 393 7.22 -17.15 -21.12
CA PRO A 393 5.94 -17.85 -20.99
C PRO A 393 5.55 -18.20 -19.53
N ASP A 394 6.54 -18.31 -18.65
CA ASP A 394 6.44 -18.59 -17.22
C ASP A 394 6.35 -17.31 -16.37
N SER A 395 6.16 -16.14 -16.98
CA SER A 395 5.94 -14.91 -16.26
C SER A 395 4.46 -14.51 -16.25
N ILE A 396 4.04 -13.79 -15.19
CA ILE A 396 2.69 -13.22 -15.10
C ILE A 396 2.44 -12.34 -16.33
N ASN A 397 3.36 -11.41 -16.60
CA ASN A 397 3.24 -10.48 -17.73
C ASN A 397 3.24 -11.20 -19.10
N GLY A 398 4.16 -12.15 -19.31
CA GLY A 398 4.26 -12.86 -20.59
C GLY A 398 3.02 -13.69 -20.91
N ALA A 399 2.44 -14.35 -19.90
CA ALA A 399 1.20 -15.12 -20.06
C ALA A 399 0.02 -14.23 -20.49
N ALA A 400 -0.16 -13.08 -19.86
CA ALA A 400 -1.24 -12.17 -20.20
C ALA A 400 -1.01 -11.47 -21.55
N VAL A 401 0.22 -11.04 -21.86
CA VAL A 401 0.55 -10.44 -23.16
C VAL A 401 0.31 -11.42 -24.31
N LYS A 402 0.58 -12.72 -24.12
CA LYS A 402 0.23 -13.73 -25.12
C LYS A 402 -1.27 -13.72 -25.42
N VAL A 403 -2.12 -13.73 -24.39
CA VAL A 403 -3.59 -13.67 -24.57
C VAL A 403 -4.00 -12.38 -25.27
N PHE A 404 -3.40 -11.24 -24.92
CA PHE A 404 -3.68 -9.97 -25.60
C PHE A 404 -3.31 -10.02 -27.08
N LYS A 405 -2.11 -10.49 -27.42
CA LYS A 405 -1.68 -10.58 -28.83
C LYS A 405 -2.62 -11.45 -29.67
N GLU A 406 -2.97 -12.63 -29.17
CA GLU A 406 -3.90 -13.54 -29.84
C GLU A 406 -5.31 -12.93 -29.99
N GLY A 407 -5.85 -12.32 -28.93
CA GLY A 407 -7.16 -11.70 -28.92
C GLY A 407 -7.26 -10.44 -29.78
N LEU A 408 -6.27 -9.55 -29.68
CA LEU A 408 -6.22 -8.32 -30.48
C LEU A 408 -6.06 -8.61 -31.97
N LEU A 409 -5.28 -9.63 -32.34
CA LEU A 409 -5.17 -10.11 -33.72
C LEU A 409 -6.53 -10.61 -34.24
N LYS A 410 -7.21 -11.44 -33.45
CA LYS A 410 -8.55 -11.97 -33.79
C LYS A 410 -9.60 -10.86 -33.96
N LEU A 411 -9.51 -9.79 -33.16
CA LEU A 411 -10.38 -8.64 -33.26
C LEU A 411 -10.00 -7.70 -34.42
N GLY A 412 -8.82 -7.85 -35.03
CA GLY A 412 -8.30 -6.98 -36.09
C GLY A 412 -7.74 -5.66 -35.56
N LEU A 413 -7.34 -5.59 -34.27
CA LEU A 413 -6.77 -4.42 -33.59
C LEU A 413 -5.24 -4.40 -33.64
N ILE A 414 -4.62 -5.49 -34.06
CA ILE A 414 -3.22 -5.59 -34.48
C ILE A 414 -3.16 -6.41 -35.78
N THR A 415 -2.07 -6.25 -36.54
CA THR A 415 -1.86 -6.95 -37.82
C THR A 415 -0.72 -7.97 -37.75
N ASP A 416 0.14 -7.86 -36.73
CA ASP A 416 1.28 -8.73 -36.53
C ASP A 416 1.43 -9.05 -35.02
N PRO A 417 1.20 -10.29 -34.60
CA PRO A 417 1.32 -10.70 -33.19
C PRO A 417 2.78 -10.79 -32.71
N GLU A 418 3.76 -10.85 -33.61
CA GLU A 418 5.17 -10.86 -33.24
C GLU A 418 5.71 -9.45 -32.96
N SER A 419 5.01 -8.41 -33.43
CA SER A 419 5.36 -7.01 -33.22
C SER A 419 4.95 -6.50 -31.81
N ASP A 420 5.35 -5.25 -31.54
CA ASP A 420 4.93 -4.51 -30.33
C ASP A 420 3.62 -3.70 -30.53
N GLN A 421 2.85 -3.95 -31.60
CA GLN A 421 1.59 -3.25 -31.88
C GLN A 421 0.58 -3.34 -30.72
N TYR A 422 0.59 -4.42 -29.94
CA TYR A 422 -0.27 -4.55 -28.75
C TYR A 422 -0.06 -3.43 -27.72
N ARG A 423 1.14 -2.83 -27.66
CA ARG A 423 1.47 -1.75 -26.72
C ARG A 423 0.72 -0.45 -26.98
N ILE A 424 0.10 -0.31 -28.16
CA ILE A 424 -0.78 0.82 -28.47
C ILE A 424 -2.01 0.79 -27.56
N TRP A 425 -2.48 -0.41 -27.22
CA TRP A 425 -3.66 -0.66 -26.41
C TRP A 425 -3.36 -1.05 -24.98
N PHE A 426 -2.12 -1.51 -24.71
CA PHE A 426 -1.64 -1.95 -23.41
C PHE A 426 -0.22 -1.42 -23.18
N ASN A 427 -0.05 -0.47 -22.26
CA ASN A 427 1.16 0.33 -22.11
C ASN A 427 1.76 0.36 -20.70
N HIS A 428 1.38 -0.58 -19.82
CA HIS A 428 1.92 -0.69 -18.45
C HIS A 428 2.35 -2.13 -18.10
N GLY A 429 3.01 -2.31 -16.97
CA GLY A 429 3.24 -3.63 -16.38
C GLY A 429 1.95 -4.16 -15.74
N ILE A 430 1.85 -5.46 -15.53
CA ILE A 430 0.65 -6.07 -14.96
C ILE A 430 0.88 -6.71 -13.59
N SER A 431 1.99 -6.43 -12.94
CA SER A 431 2.27 -7.01 -11.62
C SER A 431 3.36 -6.23 -10.89
N HIS A 432 3.08 -5.90 -9.66
CA HIS A 432 4.02 -5.38 -8.66
C HIS A 432 3.74 -5.99 -7.29
N GLY A 433 4.63 -5.79 -6.32
CA GLY A 433 4.39 -6.20 -4.94
C GLY A 433 3.36 -5.30 -4.26
N VAL A 434 2.61 -5.85 -3.32
CA VAL A 434 1.63 -5.13 -2.49
C VAL A 434 1.98 -5.32 -1.02
N GLY A 435 1.86 -4.28 -0.20
CA GLY A 435 2.20 -4.33 1.23
C GLY A 435 2.03 -2.99 1.93
N LEU A 436 3.08 -2.54 2.65
CA LEU A 436 3.10 -1.21 3.27
C LEU A 436 3.10 -0.07 2.23
N ASN A 437 3.57 -0.33 1.02
CA ASN A 437 3.30 0.50 -0.14
C ASN A 437 2.29 -0.22 -1.03
N VAL A 438 1.45 0.52 -1.75
CA VAL A 438 0.68 -0.05 -2.84
C VAL A 438 1.64 -0.66 -3.88
N HIS A 439 2.69 0.05 -4.28
CA HIS A 439 3.82 -0.49 -5.03
C HIS A 439 4.94 -0.91 -4.07
N ASP A 440 4.72 -2.03 -3.36
CA ASP A 440 5.68 -2.57 -2.40
C ASP A 440 6.86 -3.25 -3.11
N PRO A 441 8.04 -3.36 -2.48
CA PRO A 441 9.12 -4.12 -3.06
C PRO A 441 8.71 -5.53 -3.46
N GLY A 442 9.02 -5.89 -4.71
CA GLY A 442 8.86 -7.22 -5.26
C GLY A 442 10.20 -7.88 -5.54
N ALA A 443 10.18 -9.11 -6.01
CA ALA A 443 11.33 -9.83 -6.50
C ALA A 443 11.14 -10.24 -7.96
N SER A 444 12.26 -10.46 -8.68
CA SER A 444 12.22 -10.93 -10.06
C SER A 444 11.68 -12.36 -10.18
N GLU A 445 11.88 -13.17 -9.14
CA GLU A 445 11.38 -14.53 -9.02
C GLU A 445 10.41 -14.59 -7.83
N LEU A 446 9.24 -15.16 -8.05
CA LEU A 446 8.18 -15.27 -7.06
C LEU A 446 8.49 -16.38 -6.06
N ALA A 447 8.21 -16.10 -4.79
CA ALA A 447 8.34 -17.07 -3.70
C ALA A 447 7.06 -17.10 -2.84
N PRO A 448 6.79 -18.22 -2.15
CA PRO A 448 5.66 -18.33 -1.24
C PRO A 448 5.69 -17.23 -0.17
N GLY A 449 4.53 -16.62 0.10
CA GLY A 449 4.39 -15.49 1.00
C GLY A 449 4.51 -14.13 0.30
N MET A 450 4.88 -14.06 -0.97
CA MET A 450 4.77 -12.81 -1.74
C MET A 450 3.31 -12.53 -2.08
N VAL A 451 2.91 -11.25 -2.02
CA VAL A 451 1.62 -10.78 -2.54
C VAL A 451 1.92 -9.83 -3.68
N VAL A 452 1.32 -10.10 -4.83
CA VAL A 452 1.52 -9.34 -6.05
C VAL A 452 0.19 -9.04 -6.72
N THR A 453 0.12 -7.91 -7.47
CA THR A 453 -1.03 -7.61 -8.32
C THR A 453 -1.01 -8.48 -9.58
N VAL A 454 -2.20 -8.68 -10.17
CA VAL A 454 -2.37 -9.13 -11.55
C VAL A 454 -3.43 -8.24 -12.19
N GLU A 455 -2.98 -7.24 -12.97
CA GLU A 455 -3.76 -6.07 -13.38
C GLU A 455 -3.72 -5.77 -14.89
N PRO A 456 -3.96 -6.73 -15.79
CA PRO A 456 -3.99 -6.42 -17.21
C PRO A 456 -5.10 -5.43 -17.55
N GLY A 457 -4.84 -4.54 -18.53
CA GLY A 457 -5.83 -3.60 -19.03
C GLY A 457 -5.69 -3.33 -20.52
N LEU A 458 -6.77 -2.92 -21.17
CA LEU A 458 -6.80 -2.44 -22.55
C LEU A 458 -7.49 -1.08 -22.61
N TYR A 459 -6.87 -0.12 -23.30
CA TYR A 459 -7.28 1.27 -23.33
C TYR A 459 -7.31 1.80 -24.76
N PHE A 460 -8.52 1.97 -25.30
CA PHE A 460 -8.74 2.46 -26.66
C PHE A 460 -8.92 3.97 -26.67
N ARG A 461 -7.84 4.69 -26.36
CA ARG A 461 -7.84 6.15 -26.30
C ARG A 461 -8.22 6.74 -27.65
N PRO A 462 -9.08 7.77 -27.69
CA PRO A 462 -9.54 8.37 -28.96
C PRO A 462 -8.43 8.77 -29.92
N GLU A 463 -7.32 9.27 -29.39
CA GLU A 463 -6.16 9.76 -30.13
C GLU A 463 -5.05 8.72 -30.36
N ALA A 464 -5.24 7.46 -29.93
CA ALA A 464 -4.16 6.46 -29.91
C ALA A 464 -3.50 6.23 -31.28
N LEU A 465 -4.29 6.15 -32.34
CA LEU A 465 -3.78 5.96 -33.69
C LEU A 465 -3.21 7.26 -34.29
N ASP A 466 -3.71 8.42 -33.86
CA ASP A 466 -3.29 9.71 -34.40
C ASP A 466 -1.95 10.18 -33.81
N ASN A 467 -1.60 9.64 -32.64
CA ASN A 467 -0.34 9.89 -31.94
C ASN A 467 0.82 9.01 -32.39
N LEU A 468 0.58 8.05 -33.29
CA LEU A 468 1.65 7.21 -33.82
C LEU A 468 2.58 8.01 -34.73
N GLU A 469 3.87 7.70 -34.69
CA GLU A 469 4.86 8.30 -35.58
C GLU A 469 4.45 8.12 -37.06
N LYS A 470 4.61 9.17 -37.87
CA LYS A 470 4.24 9.17 -39.31
C LYS A 470 5.30 8.44 -40.12
N THR A 471 5.22 7.12 -40.12
CA THR A 471 6.03 6.22 -40.97
C THR A 471 5.12 5.49 -41.95
N ALA A 472 5.65 5.06 -43.08
CA ALA A 472 4.90 4.26 -44.05
C ALA A 472 4.33 2.96 -43.44
N GLU A 473 5.02 2.38 -42.47
CA GLU A 473 4.58 1.20 -41.74
C GLU A 473 3.35 1.53 -40.85
N ASN A 474 3.43 2.61 -40.07
CA ASN A 474 2.33 3.05 -39.22
C ASN A 474 1.13 3.52 -40.05
N GLU A 475 1.33 4.21 -41.16
CA GLU A 475 0.24 4.60 -42.08
C GLU A 475 -0.52 3.37 -42.60
N LYS A 476 0.21 2.33 -43.02
CA LYS A 476 -0.38 1.05 -43.44
C LYS A 476 -1.13 0.35 -42.30
N PHE A 477 -0.53 0.31 -41.11
CA PHE A 477 -1.15 -0.25 -39.90
C PHE A 477 -2.45 0.51 -39.54
N ILE A 478 -2.38 1.87 -39.47
CA ILE A 478 -3.54 2.72 -39.17
C ILE A 478 -4.66 2.49 -40.16
N ALA A 479 -4.35 2.44 -41.46
CA ALA A 479 -5.36 2.19 -42.50
C ALA A 479 -6.08 0.84 -42.32
N ALA A 480 -5.34 -0.18 -41.91
CA ALA A 480 -5.90 -1.52 -41.67
C ALA A 480 -6.76 -1.59 -40.40
N VAL A 481 -6.34 -0.94 -39.29
CA VAL A 481 -6.91 -1.10 -37.95
C VAL A 481 -8.02 -0.07 -37.66
N ARG A 482 -7.96 1.15 -38.21
CA ARG A 482 -8.90 2.24 -37.89
C ARG A 482 -10.38 1.87 -38.03
N PRO A 483 -10.86 1.15 -39.08
CA PRO A 483 -12.28 0.80 -39.17
C PRO A 483 -12.76 -0.10 -38.00
N VAL A 484 -11.87 -0.93 -37.47
CA VAL A 484 -12.18 -1.78 -36.33
C VAL A 484 -12.06 -0.99 -35.01
N PHE A 485 -11.02 -0.17 -34.89
CA PHE A 485 -10.78 0.67 -33.71
C PHE A 485 -11.96 1.59 -33.39
N GLU A 486 -12.62 2.20 -34.40
CA GLU A 486 -13.77 3.08 -34.17
C GLU A 486 -14.92 2.41 -33.41
N ARG A 487 -15.00 1.07 -33.42
CA ARG A 487 -16.00 0.30 -32.64
C ARG A 487 -15.66 0.23 -31.16
N TYR A 488 -14.39 0.33 -30.81
CA TYR A 488 -13.90 0.20 -29.43
C TYR A 488 -13.39 1.51 -28.84
N LYS A 489 -13.37 2.56 -29.62
CA LYS A 489 -12.88 3.88 -29.26
C LYS A 489 -13.53 4.40 -27.98
N GLY A 490 -12.72 4.84 -27.02
CA GLY A 490 -13.16 5.32 -25.72
C GLY A 490 -13.43 4.20 -24.69
N ILE A 491 -13.26 2.93 -25.03
CA ILE A 491 -13.34 1.83 -24.08
C ILE A 491 -12.01 1.71 -23.32
N GLY A 492 -12.07 1.75 -21.98
CA GLY A 492 -10.98 1.40 -21.08
C GLY A 492 -11.42 0.31 -20.10
N VAL A 493 -10.66 -0.76 -20.00
CA VAL A 493 -10.92 -1.89 -19.09
C VAL A 493 -9.64 -2.28 -18.39
N ARG A 494 -9.63 -2.30 -17.05
CA ARG A 494 -8.64 -2.97 -16.20
C ARG A 494 -9.37 -3.89 -15.22
N ILE A 495 -8.80 -5.06 -14.97
CA ILE A 495 -9.28 -6.00 -13.96
C ILE A 495 -8.05 -6.43 -13.17
N GLU A 496 -8.06 -6.17 -11.87
CA GLU A 496 -6.94 -6.36 -10.98
C GLU A 496 -7.30 -7.10 -9.71
N ASP A 497 -6.45 -8.00 -9.31
CA ASP A 497 -6.54 -8.70 -8.05
C ASP A 497 -5.19 -8.79 -7.35
N ASP A 498 -5.23 -8.73 -6.02
CA ASP A 498 -4.13 -9.13 -5.14
C ASP A 498 -4.03 -10.65 -5.07
N VAL A 499 -2.87 -11.19 -5.39
CA VAL A 499 -2.60 -12.62 -5.45
C VAL A 499 -1.47 -13.01 -4.51
N LEU A 500 -1.78 -13.85 -3.52
CA LEU A 500 -0.79 -14.47 -2.65
C LEU A 500 -0.16 -15.67 -3.36
N VAL A 501 1.14 -15.62 -3.52
CA VAL A 501 1.95 -16.74 -4.01
C VAL A 501 2.06 -17.79 -2.90
N THR A 502 1.67 -19.03 -3.21
CA THR A 502 1.70 -20.16 -2.29
C THR A 502 2.65 -21.26 -2.77
N ASN A 503 2.81 -22.32 -1.97
CA ASN A 503 3.49 -23.54 -2.42
C ASN A 503 2.65 -24.37 -3.42
N GLY A 504 1.40 -24.02 -3.62
CA GLY A 504 0.44 -24.69 -4.50
C GLY A 504 -0.18 -23.76 -5.51
N ALA A 505 -1.50 -23.77 -5.61
CA ALA A 505 -2.23 -22.82 -6.45
C ALA A 505 -2.14 -21.40 -5.88
N PRO A 506 -2.09 -20.36 -6.71
CA PRO A 506 -2.20 -18.98 -6.27
C PRO A 506 -3.51 -18.75 -5.49
N ASP A 507 -3.47 -17.87 -4.49
CA ASP A 507 -4.63 -17.52 -3.68
C ASP A 507 -4.99 -16.05 -3.93
N VAL A 508 -6.14 -15.82 -4.56
CA VAL A 508 -6.64 -14.47 -4.88
C VAL A 508 -7.31 -13.89 -3.63
N ILE A 509 -6.59 -13.08 -2.87
CA ILE A 509 -7.06 -12.55 -1.58
C ILE A 509 -8.15 -11.49 -1.73
N SER A 510 -8.28 -10.86 -2.90
CA SER A 510 -9.33 -9.89 -3.27
C SER A 510 -10.55 -10.52 -3.95
N SER A 511 -10.65 -11.85 -4.04
CA SER A 511 -11.69 -12.61 -4.76
C SER A 511 -13.14 -12.31 -4.32
N ALA A 512 -13.34 -11.61 -3.19
CA ALA A 512 -14.67 -11.17 -2.75
C ALA A 512 -15.31 -10.12 -3.68
N VAL A 513 -14.50 -9.43 -4.53
CA VAL A 513 -14.97 -8.52 -5.58
C VAL A 513 -15.05 -9.30 -6.90
N PRO A 514 -16.25 -9.51 -7.48
CA PRO A 514 -16.39 -10.32 -8.68
C PRO A 514 -15.62 -9.72 -9.86
N SER A 515 -14.97 -10.58 -10.66
CA SER A 515 -14.15 -10.18 -11.79
C SER A 515 -14.65 -10.71 -13.14
N ASN A 516 -15.41 -11.82 -13.19
CA ASN A 516 -15.98 -12.27 -14.45
C ASN A 516 -17.23 -11.46 -14.82
N LEU A 517 -17.52 -11.35 -16.10
CA LEU A 517 -18.57 -10.50 -16.64
C LEU A 517 -19.95 -10.82 -16.07
N GLU A 518 -20.32 -12.10 -16.01
CA GLU A 518 -21.63 -12.56 -15.58
C GLU A 518 -21.88 -12.24 -14.10
N ASP A 519 -20.88 -12.47 -13.24
CA ASP A 519 -20.97 -12.20 -11.81
C ASP A 519 -20.99 -10.71 -11.52
N VAL A 520 -20.27 -9.90 -12.31
CA VAL A 520 -20.31 -8.42 -12.21
C VAL A 520 -21.72 -7.93 -12.50
N GLU A 521 -22.31 -8.31 -13.65
CA GLU A 521 -23.68 -7.91 -14.03
C GLU A 521 -24.72 -8.38 -13.00
N ALA A 522 -24.62 -9.63 -12.54
CA ALA A 522 -25.52 -10.18 -11.53
C ALA A 522 -25.40 -9.45 -10.19
N THR A 523 -24.18 -9.10 -9.81
CA THR A 523 -23.92 -8.35 -8.56
C THR A 523 -24.49 -6.94 -8.63
N ILE A 524 -24.28 -6.22 -9.74
CA ILE A 524 -24.87 -4.89 -9.96
C ILE A 524 -26.39 -4.96 -9.87
N ALA A 525 -27.03 -5.89 -10.58
CA ALA A 525 -28.49 -6.06 -10.58
C ALA A 525 -29.02 -6.32 -9.16
N ARG A 526 -28.38 -7.23 -8.42
CA ARG A 526 -28.72 -7.57 -7.04
C ARG A 526 -28.59 -6.38 -6.11
N LEU A 527 -27.46 -5.64 -6.15
CA LEU A 527 -27.18 -4.55 -5.24
C LEU A 527 -28.07 -3.33 -5.52
N ARG A 528 -28.30 -2.98 -6.78
CA ARG A 528 -29.21 -1.89 -7.16
C ARG A 528 -30.67 -2.21 -6.81
N GLY A 529 -31.10 -3.47 -7.00
CA GLY A 529 -32.40 -3.95 -6.55
C GLY A 529 -32.56 -3.87 -5.03
N ALA A 530 -31.49 -4.19 -4.29
CA ALA A 530 -31.48 -4.12 -2.84
C ALA A 530 -31.52 -2.67 -2.32
N LEU A 531 -30.85 -1.74 -2.97
CA LEU A 531 -30.81 -0.32 -2.57
C LEU A 531 -32.19 0.31 -2.61
N ALA A 532 -33.07 -0.13 -3.49
CA ALA A 532 -34.45 0.35 -3.59
C ALA A 532 -35.31 -0.01 -2.36
N SER A 533 -34.97 -1.10 -1.66
CA SER A 533 -35.73 -1.61 -0.50
C SER A 533 -34.96 -1.54 0.82
N ASN A 534 -33.64 -1.47 0.78
CA ASN A 534 -32.76 -1.42 1.94
C ASN A 534 -31.68 -0.37 1.72
N PRO A 535 -31.66 0.74 2.50
CA PRO A 535 -30.59 1.74 2.36
C PRO A 535 -29.21 1.11 2.63
N LEU A 536 -28.17 1.76 2.13
CA LEU A 536 -26.79 1.38 2.39
C LEU A 536 -26.52 1.33 3.91
N PRO A 537 -25.89 0.28 4.41
CA PRO A 537 -25.63 0.08 5.85
C PRO A 537 -24.67 1.10 6.45
#